data_c0d5c3c5cd17d805650239373a9a4724
#
_entry.id   c0d5c3c5cd17d805650239373a9a4724
#
_cell.length_a   1.000
_cell.length_b   1.000
_cell.length_c   1.000
_cell.angle_alpha   90.00
_cell.angle_beta   90.00
_cell.angle_gamma   90.00
#
_symmetry.space_group_name_H-M   'P 1'
#
loop_
_entity.id
_entity.type
_entity.pdbx_description
1 polymer ?
#
loop_
_entity_poly.entity_id
_entity_poly.type
_entity_poly.pdbx_seq_one_letter_code
_entity_poly.pdbx_strand_id
1 'polypeptide(L)'
;MYKIVIEKSAEKFIRKQDKSKQQKLYDAIKQLPMGTYIKKLKGFSNKYRLRVNDYRIIYDKFDDLYIIDVIDVNNRGDVYKKL
;
A
#
# COMPACT_ATOMS: atom_id res chain seq x y z
N MET A 1 13.99 11.85 -2.95
CA MET A 1 13.38 10.92 -1.99
C MET A 1 11.93 11.30 -1.75
N TYR A 2 11.04 10.32 -1.77
CA TYR A 2 9.62 10.60 -1.58
C TYR A 2 9.27 10.67 -0.11
N LYS A 3 8.39 11.61 0.24
CA LYS A 3 7.77 11.65 1.55
C LYS A 3 6.59 10.68 1.54
N ILE A 4 6.51 9.82 2.53
CA ILE A 4 5.46 8.81 2.60
C ILE A 4 4.46 9.19 3.67
N VAL A 5 3.20 9.26 3.26
CA VAL A 5 2.07 9.54 4.14
C VAL A 5 1.20 8.30 4.17
N ILE A 6 0.73 7.92 5.35
CA ILE A 6 -0.18 6.78 5.51
C ILE A 6 -1.48 7.32 6.06
N GLU A 7 -2.57 7.13 5.30
CA GLU A 7 -3.88 7.60 5.73
C GLU A 7 -4.36 6.80 6.95
N LYS A 8 -5.25 7.41 7.73
CA LYS A 8 -5.72 6.82 8.98
C LYS A 8 -6.33 5.43 8.81
N SER A 9 -7.13 5.24 7.78
CA SER A 9 -7.77 3.94 7.56
C SER A 9 -6.74 2.86 7.27
N ALA A 10 -5.73 3.20 6.48
CA ALA A 10 -4.64 2.27 6.17
C ALA A 10 -3.85 1.94 7.43
N GLU A 11 -3.51 2.95 8.21
CA GLU A 11 -2.75 2.74 9.44
C GLU A 11 -3.52 1.88 10.44
N LYS A 12 -4.83 2.12 10.57
CA LYS A 12 -5.66 1.32 11.46
C LYS A 12 -5.64 -0.16 11.07
N PHE A 13 -5.75 -0.42 9.76
CA PHE A 13 -5.72 -1.80 9.29
C PHE A 13 -4.39 -2.46 9.64
N ILE A 14 -3.28 -1.76 9.42
CA ILE A 14 -1.96 -2.30 9.70
C ILE A 14 -1.80 -2.61 11.18
N ARG A 15 -2.24 -1.71 12.04
CA ARG A 15 -2.12 -1.88 13.49
C ARG A 15 -2.89 -3.07 14.04
N LYS A 16 -3.90 -3.54 13.33
CA LYS A 16 -4.69 -4.71 13.74
C LYS A 16 -3.98 -6.03 13.43
N GLN A 17 -2.91 -5.98 12.66
CA GLN A 17 -2.18 -7.18 12.28
C GLN A 17 -1.17 -7.56 13.36
N ASP A 18 -0.68 -8.81 13.31
CA ASP A 18 0.40 -9.25 14.17
C ASP A 18 1.63 -8.40 13.94
N LYS A 19 2.49 -8.27 14.95
CA LYS A 19 3.68 -7.45 14.84
C LYS A 19 4.57 -7.83 13.67
N SER A 20 4.74 -9.11 13.41
CA SER A 20 5.56 -9.56 12.29
C SER A 20 4.98 -9.12 10.95
N LYS A 21 3.65 -9.14 10.83
CA LYS A 21 2.98 -8.68 9.61
C LYS A 21 3.01 -7.17 9.49
N GLN A 22 2.84 -6.46 10.61
CA GLN A 22 2.99 -5.02 10.63
C GLN A 22 4.36 -4.61 10.12
N GLN A 23 5.40 -5.28 10.59
CA GLN A 23 6.77 -4.97 10.18
C GLN A 23 6.95 -5.15 8.67
N LYS A 24 6.43 -6.25 8.13
CA LYS A 24 6.51 -6.50 6.69
C LYS A 24 5.81 -5.43 5.88
N LEU A 25 4.63 -5.00 6.34
CA LEU A 25 3.87 -3.96 5.65
C LEU A 25 4.61 -2.64 5.69
N TYR A 26 5.10 -2.23 6.85
CA TYR A 26 5.84 -0.98 6.96
C TYR A 26 7.14 -1.00 6.17
N ASP A 27 7.86 -2.12 6.18
CA ASP A 27 9.10 -2.25 5.41
C ASP A 27 8.83 -2.09 3.92
N ALA A 28 7.76 -2.70 3.43
CA ALA A 28 7.39 -2.59 2.03
C ALA A 28 7.00 -1.15 1.66
N ILE A 29 6.26 -0.50 2.54
CA ILE A 29 5.84 0.90 2.33
C ILE A 29 7.06 1.82 2.30
N LYS A 30 8.02 1.62 3.19
CA LYS A 30 9.22 2.45 3.24
C LYS A 30 10.02 2.42 1.95
N GLN A 31 9.95 1.34 1.21
CA GLN A 31 10.72 1.19 -0.02
C GLN A 31 10.07 1.88 -1.22
N LEU A 32 8.81 2.29 -1.09
CA LEU A 32 8.13 2.92 -2.20
C LEU A 32 8.88 4.17 -2.67
N PRO A 33 8.92 4.44 -3.95
CA PRO A 33 8.25 3.74 -5.06
C PRO A 33 8.96 2.49 -5.55
N MET A 34 10.02 2.07 -4.89
CA MET A 34 10.73 0.85 -5.24
C MET A 34 9.99 -0.37 -4.70
N GLY A 35 10.13 -1.48 -5.39
CA GLY A 35 9.52 -2.71 -4.94
C GLY A 35 9.17 -3.61 -6.10
N THR A 36 8.85 -4.87 -5.77
CA THR A 36 8.36 -5.83 -6.75
C THR A 36 6.84 -5.92 -6.62
N TYR A 37 6.19 -6.46 -7.63
CA TYR A 37 4.72 -6.65 -7.63
C TYR A 37 3.95 -5.34 -7.53
N ILE A 38 4.49 -4.29 -8.15
CA ILE A 38 3.81 -3.00 -8.24
C ILE A 38 3.11 -2.92 -9.60
N LYS A 39 1.85 -2.49 -9.59
CA LYS A 39 1.09 -2.33 -10.81
C LYS A 39 0.33 -1.02 -10.78
N LYS A 40 0.40 -0.28 -11.88
CA LYS A 40 -0.40 0.94 -12.03
C LYS A 40 -1.85 0.56 -12.31
N LEU A 41 -2.79 1.20 -11.61
CA LEU A 41 -4.20 0.90 -11.78
C LEU A 41 -4.77 1.65 -12.98
N LYS A 42 -5.58 0.95 -13.77
CA LYS A 42 -6.24 1.53 -14.94
C LYS A 42 -7.29 2.54 -14.50
N GLY A 43 -7.45 3.59 -15.30
CA GLY A 43 -8.44 4.62 -15.02
C GLY A 43 -7.98 5.70 -14.05
N PHE A 44 -6.76 5.59 -13.58
CA PHE A 44 -6.16 6.58 -12.67
C PHE A 44 -4.82 7.03 -13.24
N SER A 45 -4.47 8.29 -13.01
CA SER A 45 -3.22 8.81 -13.54
C SER A 45 -2.01 8.47 -12.67
N ASN A 46 -2.23 8.30 -11.36
CA ASN A 46 -1.12 8.16 -10.41
C ASN A 46 -1.39 7.16 -9.29
N LYS A 47 -2.34 6.27 -9.47
CA LYS A 47 -2.71 5.28 -8.45
C LYS A 47 -2.07 3.94 -8.75
N TYR A 48 -1.49 3.32 -7.73
CA TYR A 48 -0.73 2.08 -7.85
C TYR A 48 -1.15 1.09 -6.77
N ARG A 49 -0.86 -0.16 -7.04
CA ARG A 49 -1.06 -1.26 -6.10
C ARG A 49 0.25 -1.97 -5.86
N LEU A 50 0.59 -2.18 -4.60
CA LEU A 50 1.72 -3.01 -4.19
C LEU A 50 1.18 -4.26 -3.50
N ARG A 51 1.67 -5.41 -3.89
CA ARG A 51 1.32 -6.69 -3.26
C ARG A 51 2.38 -7.07 -2.25
N VAL A 52 1.95 -7.40 -1.03
CA VAL A 52 2.84 -7.88 0.03
C VAL A 52 2.17 -9.09 0.64
N ASN A 53 2.64 -10.30 0.34
CA ASN A 53 2.01 -11.55 0.78
C ASN A 53 0.53 -11.55 0.40
N ASP A 54 -0.38 -11.68 1.38
CA ASP A 54 -1.82 -11.67 1.13
C ASP A 54 -2.42 -10.27 1.19
N TYR A 55 -1.59 -9.26 1.36
CA TYR A 55 -2.04 -7.88 1.49
C TYR A 55 -1.92 -7.13 0.18
N ARG A 56 -2.75 -6.12 0.05
CA ARG A 56 -2.72 -5.20 -1.08
C ARG A 56 -2.65 -3.79 -0.53
N ILE A 57 -1.66 -3.04 -0.98
CA ILE A 57 -1.44 -1.65 -0.57
C ILE A 57 -1.75 -0.77 -1.77
N ILE A 58 -2.70 0.14 -1.60
CA ILE A 58 -3.07 1.10 -2.64
C ILE A 58 -2.49 2.45 -2.27
N TYR A 59 -1.80 3.07 -3.21
CA TYR A 59 -1.20 4.37 -2.95
C TYR A 59 -1.26 5.26 -4.18
N ASP A 60 -1.26 6.56 -3.94
CA ASP A 60 -1.09 7.57 -4.96
C ASP A 60 0.36 8.04 -4.95
N LYS A 61 0.90 8.25 -6.13
CA LYS A 61 2.27 8.71 -6.28
C LYS A 61 2.25 10.04 -7.02
N PHE A 62 2.65 11.10 -6.32
CA PHE A 62 2.68 12.45 -6.85
C PHE A 62 4.13 12.83 -7.14
N ASP A 63 4.56 12.63 -8.38
CA ASP A 63 5.95 12.85 -8.76
C ASP A 63 6.37 14.32 -8.62
N ASP A 64 5.46 15.23 -8.92
CA ASP A 64 5.74 16.66 -8.83
C ASP A 64 6.06 17.10 -7.40
N LEU A 65 5.44 16.44 -6.44
CA LEU A 65 5.56 16.79 -5.03
C LEU A 65 6.49 15.87 -4.26
N TYR A 66 6.95 14.80 -4.90
CA TYR A 66 7.72 13.75 -4.25
C TYR A 66 6.98 13.20 -3.03
N ILE A 67 5.69 12.91 -3.22
CA ILE A 67 4.84 12.38 -2.15
C ILE A 67 4.24 11.05 -2.60
N ILE A 68 4.25 10.09 -1.68
CA ILE A 68 3.50 8.84 -1.82
C ILE A 68 2.48 8.81 -0.70
N ASP A 69 1.21 8.70 -1.08
CA ASP A 69 0.11 8.70 -0.13
C ASP A 69 -0.53 7.31 -0.12
N VAL A 70 -0.28 6.56 0.96
CA VAL A 70 -0.85 5.22 1.13
C VAL A 70 -2.29 5.39 1.59
N ILE A 71 -3.22 5.13 0.70
CA ILE A 71 -4.64 5.40 0.95
C ILE A 71 -5.40 4.21 1.49
N ASP A 72 -4.93 3.00 1.21
CA ASP A 72 -5.65 1.81 1.65
C ASP A 72 -4.72 0.62 1.77
N VAL A 73 -4.96 -0.19 2.79
CA VAL A 73 -4.31 -1.49 2.93
C VAL A 73 -5.41 -2.48 3.25
N ASN A 74 -5.46 -3.57 2.51
CA ASN A 74 -6.47 -4.58 2.77
C ASN A 74 -5.91 -5.97 2.50
N ASN A 75 -6.65 -6.97 2.91
CA ASN A 75 -6.27 -8.36 2.73
C ASN A 75 -6.85 -8.86 1.41
N ARG A 76 -5.97 -9.22 0.46
CA ARG A 76 -6.39 -9.72 -0.85
C ARG A 76 -7.33 -10.92 -0.75
N GLY A 77 -7.09 -11.77 0.25
CA GLY A 77 -7.86 -13.00 0.38
C GLY A 77 -9.34 -12.76 0.63
N ASP A 78 -9.66 -11.69 1.31
CA ASP A 78 -11.04 -11.35 1.63
C ASP A 78 -11.85 -11.03 0.38
N VAL A 79 -11.22 -10.45 -0.62
CA VAL A 79 -11.88 -10.10 -1.86
C VAL A 79 -12.37 -11.36 -2.58
N TYR A 80 -11.56 -12.39 -2.55
CA TYR A 80 -11.91 -13.64 -3.24
C TYR A 80 -12.97 -14.43 -2.49
N LYS A 81 -12.99 -14.31 -1.17
CA LYS A 81 -13.97 -15.04 -0.35
C LYS A 81 -15.38 -14.53 -0.56
N LYS A 82 -15.54 -13.32 -1.00
CA LYS A 82 -16.86 -12.72 -1.25
C LYS A 82 -17.43 -13.08 -2.61
N LEU A 83 -16.63 -13.68 -3.42
CA LEU A 83 -17.06 -14.11 -4.74
C LEU A 83 -17.53 -15.54 -4.69
#